data_8a652d3dae701b32fd2649aad8ed293b
#
_entry.id   8a652d3dae701b32fd2649aad8ed293b
#
_cell.length_a   1.000
_cell.length_b   1.000
_cell.length_c   1.000
_cell.angle_alpha   90.00
_cell.angle_beta   90.00
_cell.angle_gamma   90.00
#
_symmetry.space_group_name_H-M   'P 1'
#
loop_
_entity.id
_entity.type
_entity.pdbx_description
1 polymer ?
#
loop_
_entity_poly.entity_id
_entity_poly.type
_entity_poly.pdbx_seq_one_letter_code
_entity_poly.pdbx_strand_id
1 'polypeptide(L)'
;MDKLFLFDAYALIYRSYYAFIKNPRINSKGLNTSAVMGFCNTLHEVLTKEKPTYLGVAFDPHGPTFRTEAYAEYKAQREETPEDIRRAVPIIKSLLKAMRIPVLEADGYEADDVIGTLALKAGAEGVMTYMLTPDKDYGQLVRENVMMYRPRHGGGYETLDAEKVCAKYGIANTSQVIDLLGLMG
;
A
#
# COMPACT_ATOMS: atom_id res chain seq x y z
N MET A 1 -14.58 -18.33 -3.47
CA MET A 1 -13.27 -17.99 -4.00
C MET A 1 -12.54 -17.20 -2.93
N ASP A 2 -11.34 -17.63 -2.55
CA ASP A 2 -10.57 -16.95 -1.52
C ASP A 2 -10.08 -15.59 -2.00
N LYS A 3 -10.12 -14.61 -1.10
CA LYS A 3 -9.66 -13.24 -1.35
C LYS A 3 -8.50 -12.90 -0.41
N LEU A 4 -7.39 -12.46 -0.97
CA LEU A 4 -6.26 -11.90 -0.23
C LEU A 4 -6.21 -10.39 -0.44
N PHE A 5 -6.15 -9.62 0.65
CA PHE A 5 -5.85 -8.19 0.61
C PHE A 5 -4.46 -7.93 1.18
N LEU A 6 -3.62 -7.25 0.41
CA LEU A 6 -2.29 -6.79 0.80
C LEU A 6 -2.26 -5.27 0.85
N PHE A 7 -2.04 -4.72 2.03
CA PHE A 7 -2.03 -3.28 2.26
C PHE A 7 -0.61 -2.75 2.18
N ASP A 8 -0.43 -1.70 1.41
CA ASP A 8 0.76 -0.84 1.45
C ASP A 8 0.61 0.17 2.60
N ALA A 9 1.25 -0.12 3.73
CA ALA A 9 1.02 0.62 4.96
C ALA A 9 1.40 2.10 4.82
N TYR A 10 2.63 2.39 4.38
CA TYR A 10 3.11 3.76 4.32
C TYR A 10 2.32 4.60 3.31
N ALA A 11 2.02 4.08 2.13
CA ALA A 11 1.22 4.80 1.14
C ALA A 11 -0.17 5.18 1.69
N LEU A 12 -0.81 4.30 2.46
CA LEU A 12 -2.10 4.56 3.09
C LEU A 12 -2.00 5.50 4.30
N ILE A 13 -0.94 5.38 5.11
CA ILE A 13 -0.68 6.25 6.26
C ILE A 13 -0.42 7.68 5.78
N TYR A 14 0.46 7.88 4.80
CA TYR A 14 0.73 9.18 4.20
C TYR A 14 -0.53 9.80 3.59
N ARG A 15 -1.27 9.01 2.80
CA ARG A 15 -2.54 9.46 2.23
C ARG A 15 -3.50 9.94 3.31
N SER A 16 -3.62 9.20 4.39
CA SER A 16 -4.50 9.53 5.52
C SER A 16 -4.03 10.80 6.25
N TYR A 17 -2.73 10.92 6.48
CA TYR A 17 -2.13 12.11 7.09
C TYR A 17 -2.42 13.38 6.28
N TYR A 18 -2.14 13.35 4.97
CA TYR A 18 -2.34 14.50 4.11
C TYR A 18 -3.81 14.84 3.86
N ALA A 19 -4.71 13.86 3.91
CA ALA A 19 -6.15 14.10 3.81
C ALA A 19 -6.67 15.01 4.95
N PHE A 20 -6.03 14.97 6.10
CA PHE A 20 -6.39 15.78 7.27
C PHE A 20 -5.41 16.92 7.58
N ILE A 21 -4.46 17.23 6.69
CA ILE A 21 -3.39 18.20 6.96
C ILE A 21 -3.93 19.58 7.33
N LYS A 22 -5.07 19.99 6.75
CA LYS A 22 -5.71 21.29 7.02
C LYS A 22 -6.61 21.28 8.27
N ASN A 23 -7.00 20.11 8.75
CA ASN A 23 -7.87 19.94 9.93
C ASN A 23 -7.51 18.64 10.66
N PRO A 24 -6.34 18.61 11.33
CA PRO A 24 -5.82 17.41 11.96
C PRO A 24 -6.71 16.96 13.13
N ARG A 25 -6.78 15.65 13.33
CA ARG A 25 -7.51 15.02 14.41
C ARG A 25 -6.62 14.88 15.64
N ILE A 26 -6.66 15.89 16.50
CA ILE A 26 -5.87 15.92 17.73
C ILE A 26 -6.68 15.29 18.87
N ASN A 27 -6.12 14.34 19.57
CA ASN A 27 -6.75 13.75 20.76
C ASN A 27 -6.54 14.62 22.01
N SER A 28 -7.17 14.23 23.14
CA SER A 28 -7.08 14.95 24.42
C SER A 28 -5.67 15.04 25.01
N LYS A 29 -4.70 14.27 24.49
CA LYS A 29 -3.29 14.27 24.89
C LYS A 29 -2.40 15.07 23.93
N GLY A 30 -2.99 15.80 22.97
CA GLY A 30 -2.25 16.59 21.98
C GLY A 30 -1.63 15.77 20.84
N LEU A 31 -1.94 14.47 20.71
CA LEU A 31 -1.42 13.63 19.65
C LEU A 31 -2.28 13.77 18.39
N ASN A 32 -1.65 14.02 17.25
CA ASN A 32 -2.30 13.96 15.95
C ASN A 32 -2.58 12.49 15.57
N THR A 33 -3.86 12.13 15.56
CA THR A 33 -4.33 10.77 15.26
C THR A 33 -4.87 10.62 13.84
N SER A 34 -4.72 11.62 12.99
CA SER A 34 -5.28 11.65 11.62
C SER A 34 -4.87 10.44 10.78
N ALA A 35 -3.56 10.12 10.79
CA ALA A 35 -3.01 8.98 10.06
C ALA A 35 -3.56 7.65 10.59
N VAL A 36 -3.59 7.49 11.92
CA VAL A 36 -4.13 6.28 12.57
C VAL A 36 -5.61 6.12 12.24
N MET A 37 -6.39 7.18 12.39
CA MET A 37 -7.83 7.16 12.13
C MET A 37 -8.13 6.82 10.66
N GLY A 38 -7.44 7.45 9.71
CA GLY A 38 -7.67 7.20 8.28
C GLY A 38 -7.26 5.77 7.89
N PHE A 39 -6.14 5.26 8.43
CA PHE A 39 -5.74 3.87 8.24
C PHE A 39 -6.78 2.89 8.81
N CYS A 40 -7.25 3.13 10.04
CA CYS A 40 -8.27 2.31 10.68
C CYS A 40 -9.60 2.31 9.90
N ASN A 41 -10.00 3.45 9.36
CA ASN A 41 -11.20 3.54 8.53
C ASN A 41 -11.06 2.70 7.25
N THR A 42 -9.91 2.76 6.58
CA THR A 42 -9.61 1.91 5.42
C THR A 42 -9.65 0.43 5.78
N LEU A 43 -9.01 0.05 6.88
CA LEU A 43 -8.99 -1.33 7.36
C LEU A 43 -10.41 -1.83 7.69
N HIS A 44 -11.17 -1.02 8.43
CA HIS A 44 -12.57 -1.34 8.79
C HIS A 44 -13.45 -1.52 7.54
N GLU A 45 -13.30 -0.62 6.57
CA GLU A 45 -14.06 -0.69 5.32
C GLU A 45 -13.78 -1.97 4.54
N VAL A 46 -12.50 -2.35 4.40
CA VAL A 46 -12.13 -3.60 3.72
C VAL A 46 -12.66 -4.81 4.49
N LEU A 47 -12.50 -4.86 5.80
CA LEU A 47 -12.97 -5.98 6.61
C LEU A 47 -14.49 -6.16 6.55
N THR A 48 -15.24 -5.06 6.50
CA THR A 48 -16.71 -5.11 6.53
C THR A 48 -17.35 -5.29 5.17
N LYS A 49 -16.81 -4.63 4.13
CA LYS A 49 -17.38 -4.66 2.77
C LYS A 49 -16.82 -5.78 1.93
N GLU A 50 -15.50 -5.93 1.90
CA GLU A 50 -14.82 -6.91 1.04
C GLU A 50 -14.75 -8.28 1.67
N LYS A 51 -14.72 -8.37 3.01
CA LYS A 51 -14.69 -9.62 3.80
C LYS A 51 -13.61 -10.58 3.30
N PRO A 52 -12.34 -10.16 3.30
CA PRO A 52 -11.24 -10.96 2.80
C PRO A 52 -11.08 -12.26 3.59
N THR A 53 -10.69 -13.35 2.91
CA THR A 53 -10.28 -14.60 3.55
C THR A 53 -8.93 -14.42 4.23
N TYR A 54 -8.02 -13.70 3.56
CA TYR A 54 -6.67 -13.40 4.03
C TYR A 54 -6.39 -11.90 3.93
N LEU A 55 -5.65 -11.38 4.90
CA LEU A 55 -5.23 -9.98 4.91
C LEU A 55 -3.84 -9.86 5.51
N GLY A 56 -2.97 -9.06 4.89
CA GLY A 56 -1.66 -8.71 5.40
C GLY A 56 -1.36 -7.23 5.15
N VAL A 57 -0.55 -6.65 6.04
CA VAL A 57 -0.16 -5.24 5.96
C VAL A 57 1.35 -5.16 5.88
N ALA A 58 1.87 -4.70 4.73
CA ALA A 58 3.29 -4.60 4.49
C ALA A 58 3.82 -3.22 4.90
N PHE A 59 4.95 -3.22 5.59
CA PHE A 59 5.70 -2.02 5.98
C PHE A 59 7.10 -2.09 5.39
N ASP A 60 7.67 -0.93 5.09
CA ASP A 60 9.09 -0.83 4.77
C ASP A 60 9.93 -1.16 6.02
N PRO A 61 11.07 -1.83 5.86
CA PRO A 61 11.98 -2.13 6.96
C PRO A 61 12.65 -0.86 7.50
N HIS A 62 13.15 -0.93 8.72
CA HIS A 62 13.90 0.17 9.34
C HIS A 62 15.33 0.36 8.80
N GLY A 63 15.83 -0.60 8.04
CA GLY A 63 17.22 -0.63 7.54
C GLY A 63 17.33 -0.26 6.07
N PRO A 64 18.57 -0.30 5.55
CA PRO A 64 18.83 -0.13 4.12
C PRO A 64 18.16 -1.27 3.34
N THR A 65 17.79 -0.97 2.10
CA THR A 65 17.28 -1.96 1.16
C THR A 65 18.33 -2.25 0.10
N PHE A 66 18.16 -3.35 -0.62
CA PHE A 66 19.10 -3.68 -1.72
C PHE A 66 19.20 -2.54 -2.74
N ARG A 67 18.16 -1.71 -2.89
CA ARG A 67 18.20 -0.55 -3.80
C ARG A 67 19.12 0.55 -3.29
N THR A 68 19.09 0.83 -1.97
CA THR A 68 19.99 1.83 -1.35
C THR A 68 21.42 1.33 -1.30
N GLU A 69 21.65 0.02 -1.21
CA GLU A 69 22.98 -0.59 -1.29
C GLU A 69 23.54 -0.55 -2.71
N ALA A 70 22.69 -0.80 -3.72
CA ALA A 70 23.09 -0.77 -5.13
C ALA A 70 23.26 0.67 -5.67
N TYR A 71 22.49 1.63 -5.15
CA TYR A 71 22.50 3.02 -5.59
C TYR A 71 22.26 3.98 -4.41
N ALA A 72 23.31 4.59 -3.91
CA ALA A 72 23.28 5.42 -2.70
C ALA A 72 22.36 6.66 -2.82
N GLU A 73 22.14 7.17 -4.03
CA GLU A 73 21.23 8.30 -4.28
C GLU A 73 19.75 7.90 -4.37
N TYR A 74 19.45 6.59 -4.32
CA TYR A 74 18.07 6.11 -4.35
C TYR A 74 17.29 6.69 -3.18
N LYS A 75 16.23 7.45 -3.50
CA LYS A 75 15.38 8.12 -2.52
C LYS A 75 16.11 9.14 -1.60
N ALA A 76 17.37 9.49 -1.87
CA ALA A 76 18.16 10.41 -1.04
C ALA A 76 17.55 11.83 -0.94
N GLN A 77 16.74 12.22 -1.92
CA GLN A 77 16.06 13.52 -1.96
C GLN A 77 14.68 13.52 -1.29
N ARG A 78 14.23 12.38 -0.72
CA ARG A 78 12.96 12.34 0.00
C ARG A 78 13.07 13.15 1.29
N GLU A 79 12.07 13.98 1.54
CA GLU A 79 11.92 14.67 2.82
C GLU A 79 11.83 13.66 3.96
N GLU A 80 12.29 14.08 5.13
CA GLU A 80 12.13 13.26 6.34
C GLU A 80 10.66 12.94 6.60
N THR A 81 10.41 11.72 7.04
CA THR A 81 9.06 11.32 7.44
C THR A 81 8.54 12.24 8.55
N PRO A 82 7.38 12.89 8.37
CA PRO A 82 6.78 13.74 9.39
C PRO A 82 6.72 13.04 10.76
N GLU A 83 6.97 13.79 11.84
CA GLU A 83 6.99 13.24 13.20
C GLU A 83 5.67 12.55 13.56
N ASP A 84 4.55 13.14 13.15
CA ASP A 84 3.22 12.56 13.39
C ASP A 84 3.05 11.18 12.73
N ILE A 85 3.62 10.97 11.54
CA ILE A 85 3.64 9.67 10.88
C ILE A 85 4.54 8.69 11.63
N ARG A 86 5.75 9.15 12.06
CA ARG A 86 6.65 8.32 12.87
C ARG A 86 5.99 7.86 14.18
N ARG A 87 5.16 8.69 14.79
CA ARG A 87 4.38 8.35 15.99
C ARG A 87 3.18 7.43 15.68
N ALA A 88 2.57 7.57 14.51
CA ALA A 88 1.41 6.76 14.12
C ALA A 88 1.76 5.31 13.80
N VAL A 89 2.93 5.06 13.20
CA VAL A 89 3.35 3.70 12.77
C VAL A 89 3.35 2.68 13.90
N PRO A 90 3.99 2.90 15.07
CA PRO A 90 3.95 1.93 16.17
C PRO A 90 2.54 1.70 16.75
N ILE A 91 1.68 2.72 16.72
CA ILE A 91 0.29 2.59 17.16
C ILE A 91 -0.46 1.67 16.19
N ILE A 92 -0.30 1.87 14.87
CA ILE A 92 -0.94 1.05 13.85
C ILE A 92 -0.44 -0.40 13.94
N LYS A 93 0.88 -0.63 14.08
CA LYS A 93 1.44 -1.99 14.27
C LYS A 93 0.88 -2.67 15.52
N SER A 94 0.75 -1.94 16.63
CA SER A 94 0.15 -2.45 17.87
C SER A 94 -1.32 -2.83 17.68
N LEU A 95 -2.09 -2.02 16.95
CA LEU A 95 -3.49 -2.31 16.61
C LEU A 95 -3.59 -3.56 15.74
N LEU A 96 -2.79 -3.68 14.69
CA LEU A 96 -2.76 -4.85 13.81
C LEU A 96 -2.45 -6.12 14.60
N LYS A 97 -1.45 -6.06 15.49
CA LYS A 97 -1.09 -7.17 16.38
C LYS A 97 -2.26 -7.58 17.28
N ALA A 98 -2.96 -6.59 17.90
CA ALA A 98 -4.13 -6.85 18.74
C ALA A 98 -5.28 -7.49 17.95
N MET A 99 -5.46 -7.12 16.69
CA MET A 99 -6.43 -7.70 15.77
C MET A 99 -5.98 -9.04 15.13
N ARG A 100 -4.77 -9.51 15.45
CA ARG A 100 -4.14 -10.71 14.85
C ARG A 100 -3.99 -10.61 13.32
N ILE A 101 -3.78 -9.40 12.82
CA ILE A 101 -3.51 -9.16 11.39
C ILE A 101 -1.98 -9.19 11.20
N PRO A 102 -1.47 -10.01 10.25
CA PRO A 102 -0.05 -10.09 9.97
C PRO A 102 0.54 -8.74 9.54
N VAL A 103 1.61 -8.33 10.21
CA VAL A 103 2.52 -7.27 9.77
C VAL A 103 3.63 -7.95 8.97
N LEU A 104 3.78 -7.54 7.72
CA LEU A 104 4.70 -8.11 6.76
C LEU A 104 5.89 -7.16 6.59
N GLU A 105 7.06 -7.62 6.97
CA GLU A 105 8.34 -6.90 6.80
C GLU A 105 9.40 -7.90 6.37
N ALA A 106 10.27 -7.50 5.47
CA ALA A 106 11.42 -8.30 5.04
C ALA A 106 12.66 -7.43 5.03
N ASP A 107 13.70 -7.83 5.77
CA ASP A 107 14.95 -7.10 5.81
C ASP A 107 15.56 -6.99 4.41
N GLY A 108 15.99 -5.78 4.05
CA GLY A 108 16.58 -5.50 2.75
C GLY A 108 15.57 -5.29 1.60
N TYR A 109 14.27 -5.46 1.81
CA TYR A 109 13.23 -5.31 0.79
C TYR A 109 12.16 -4.30 1.21
N GLU A 110 11.69 -3.51 0.27
CA GLU A 110 10.61 -2.55 0.50
C GLU A 110 9.22 -3.24 0.55
N ALA A 111 8.22 -2.55 1.08
CA ALA A 111 6.86 -3.08 1.18
C ALA A 111 6.30 -3.51 -0.19
N ASP A 112 6.63 -2.78 -1.26
CA ASP A 112 6.21 -3.10 -2.63
C ASP A 112 6.81 -4.41 -3.15
N ASP A 113 8.06 -4.75 -2.78
CA ASP A 113 8.68 -6.04 -3.10
C ASP A 113 7.95 -7.20 -2.39
N VAL A 114 7.62 -6.99 -1.12
CA VAL A 114 6.90 -7.98 -0.31
C VAL A 114 5.49 -8.20 -0.87
N ILE A 115 4.76 -7.11 -1.12
CA ILE A 115 3.41 -7.17 -1.69
C ILE A 115 3.43 -7.82 -3.07
N GLY A 116 4.33 -7.38 -3.94
CA GLY A 116 4.46 -7.91 -5.30
C GLY A 116 4.74 -9.41 -5.30
N THR A 117 5.69 -9.84 -4.46
CA THR A 117 6.04 -11.27 -4.33
C THR A 117 4.86 -12.11 -3.86
N LEU A 118 4.17 -11.68 -2.81
CA LEU A 118 3.03 -12.40 -2.25
C LEU A 118 1.84 -12.40 -3.21
N ALA A 119 1.55 -11.26 -3.84
CA ALA A 119 0.46 -11.14 -4.80
C ALA A 119 0.64 -12.08 -5.99
N LEU A 120 1.85 -12.13 -6.55
CA LEU A 120 2.15 -13.01 -7.67
C LEU A 120 2.06 -14.50 -7.30
N LYS A 121 2.58 -14.88 -6.14
CA LYS A 121 2.49 -16.26 -5.63
C LYS A 121 1.03 -16.67 -5.38
N ALA A 122 0.27 -15.87 -4.65
CA ALA A 122 -1.12 -16.16 -4.34
C ALA A 122 -2.01 -16.19 -5.61
N GLY A 123 -1.79 -15.26 -6.54
CA GLY A 123 -2.50 -15.24 -7.82
C GLY A 123 -2.23 -16.50 -8.67
N ALA A 124 -0.99 -16.98 -8.68
CA ALA A 124 -0.62 -18.23 -9.36
C ALA A 124 -1.29 -19.48 -8.75
N GLU A 125 -1.61 -19.44 -7.46
CA GLU A 125 -2.37 -20.48 -6.76
C GLU A 125 -3.90 -20.30 -6.89
N GLY A 126 -4.36 -19.33 -7.69
CA GLY A 126 -5.78 -19.07 -7.94
C GLY A 126 -6.50 -18.26 -6.84
N VAL A 127 -5.74 -17.67 -5.91
CA VAL A 127 -6.32 -16.76 -4.91
C VAL A 127 -6.50 -15.37 -5.51
N MET A 128 -7.73 -14.85 -5.46
CA MET A 128 -8.01 -13.49 -5.92
C MET A 128 -7.35 -12.47 -5.00
N THR A 129 -6.31 -11.82 -5.49
CA THR A 129 -5.43 -10.94 -4.72
C THR A 129 -5.62 -9.48 -5.07
N TYR A 130 -5.81 -8.66 -4.06
CA TYR A 130 -5.99 -7.21 -4.16
C TYR A 130 -4.84 -6.49 -3.46
N MET A 131 -4.07 -5.71 -4.23
CA MET A 131 -3.02 -4.84 -3.73
C MET A 131 -3.65 -3.48 -3.42
N LEU A 132 -3.83 -3.16 -2.13
CA LEU A 132 -4.44 -1.92 -1.69
C LEU A 132 -3.39 -0.85 -1.52
N THR A 133 -3.25 -0.03 -2.54
CA THR A 133 -2.28 1.07 -2.63
C THR A 133 -2.77 2.16 -3.58
N PRO A 134 -2.46 3.45 -3.33
CA PRO A 134 -2.63 4.52 -4.30
C PRO A 134 -1.52 4.55 -5.35
N ASP A 135 -0.42 3.82 -5.17
CA ASP A 135 0.77 3.88 -6.00
C ASP A 135 0.52 3.25 -7.38
N LYS A 136 0.79 4.05 -8.42
CA LYS A 136 0.60 3.65 -9.83
C LYS A 136 1.56 2.54 -10.27
N ASP A 137 2.71 2.41 -9.61
CA ASP A 137 3.78 1.49 -9.99
C ASP A 137 3.35 0.02 -9.86
N TYR A 138 2.39 -0.26 -8.98
CA TYR A 138 1.79 -1.59 -8.86
C TYR A 138 0.99 -2.03 -10.11
N GLY A 139 0.70 -1.13 -11.03
CA GLY A 139 0.04 -1.47 -12.30
C GLY A 139 0.78 -2.53 -13.11
N GLN A 140 2.11 -2.57 -13.02
CA GLN A 140 2.96 -3.58 -13.67
C GLN A 140 2.72 -5.02 -13.18
N LEU A 141 2.19 -5.17 -11.97
CA LEU A 141 1.95 -6.47 -11.32
C LEU A 141 0.57 -7.03 -11.62
N VAL A 142 -0.34 -6.20 -12.16
CA VAL A 142 -1.73 -6.58 -12.42
C VAL A 142 -1.79 -7.62 -13.54
N ARG A 143 -2.47 -8.73 -13.25
CA ARG A 143 -2.69 -9.88 -14.14
C ARG A 143 -3.88 -10.70 -13.69
N GLU A 144 -4.06 -11.89 -14.27
CA GLU A 144 -5.06 -12.84 -13.81
C GLU A 144 -4.91 -13.10 -12.29
N ASN A 145 -6.00 -13.03 -11.55
CA ASN A 145 -6.11 -13.14 -10.09
C ASN A 145 -5.33 -12.09 -9.28
N VAL A 146 -4.67 -11.10 -9.89
CA VAL A 146 -3.94 -10.03 -9.20
C VAL A 146 -4.43 -8.68 -9.67
N MET A 147 -5.03 -7.90 -8.79
CA MET A 147 -5.64 -6.61 -9.10
C MET A 147 -5.14 -5.51 -8.16
N MET A 148 -5.15 -4.27 -8.63
CA MET A 148 -5.03 -3.13 -7.73
C MET A 148 -6.39 -2.77 -7.14
N TYR A 149 -6.42 -2.46 -5.85
CA TYR A 149 -7.56 -1.89 -5.14
C TYR A 149 -7.18 -0.48 -4.69
N ARG A 150 -7.59 0.51 -5.48
CA ARG A 150 -7.08 1.88 -5.34
C ARG A 150 -8.10 2.81 -4.71
N PRO A 151 -7.72 3.58 -3.67
CA PRO A 151 -8.60 4.62 -3.12
C PRO A 151 -8.84 5.73 -4.16
N ARG A 152 -10.09 6.15 -4.31
CA ARG A 152 -10.48 7.26 -5.19
C ARG A 152 -10.34 8.63 -4.53
N HIS A 153 -10.18 9.67 -5.35
CA HIS A 153 -10.45 11.04 -4.93
C HIS A 153 -11.94 11.20 -4.65
N GLY A 154 -12.29 11.77 -3.48
CA GLY A 154 -13.69 11.93 -3.10
C GLY A 154 -14.31 10.74 -2.35
N GLY A 155 -13.56 9.69 -2.12
CA GLY A 155 -13.96 8.52 -1.33
C GLY A 155 -14.27 7.26 -2.16
N GLY A 156 -14.32 6.12 -1.45
CA GLY A 156 -14.48 4.81 -2.06
C GLY A 156 -13.22 4.30 -2.73
N TYR A 157 -13.35 3.16 -3.42
CA TYR A 157 -12.25 2.45 -4.07
C TYR A 157 -12.61 2.09 -5.51
N GLU A 158 -11.60 1.83 -6.30
CA GLU A 158 -11.74 1.22 -7.63
C GLU A 158 -10.85 -0.01 -7.73
N THR A 159 -11.36 -1.03 -8.38
CA THR A 159 -10.57 -2.21 -8.74
C THR A 159 -10.05 -2.03 -10.16
N LEU A 160 -8.74 -2.10 -10.31
CA LEU A 160 -8.06 -2.06 -11.61
C LEU A 160 -7.56 -3.47 -11.94
N ASP A 161 -8.18 -4.07 -12.93
CA ASP A 161 -7.73 -5.27 -13.61
C ASP A 161 -6.79 -4.92 -14.79
N ALA A 162 -6.27 -5.92 -15.49
CA ALA A 162 -5.33 -5.71 -16.60
C ALA A 162 -5.93 -4.87 -17.73
N GLU A 163 -7.21 -5.07 -18.06
CA GLU A 163 -7.90 -4.31 -19.10
C GLU A 163 -7.97 -2.83 -18.75
N LYS A 164 -8.37 -2.50 -17.52
CA LYS A 164 -8.45 -1.12 -17.03
C LYS A 164 -7.08 -0.44 -16.94
N VAL A 165 -6.04 -1.17 -16.52
CA VAL A 165 -4.67 -0.64 -16.50
C VAL A 165 -4.21 -0.34 -17.92
N CYS A 166 -4.39 -1.28 -18.85
CA CYS A 166 -4.04 -1.09 -20.25
C CYS A 166 -4.80 0.07 -20.89
N ALA A 167 -6.11 0.14 -20.69
CA ALA A 167 -6.95 1.22 -21.20
C ALA A 167 -6.53 2.59 -20.65
N LYS A 168 -6.21 2.65 -19.35
CA LYS A 168 -5.79 3.89 -18.67
C LYS A 168 -4.52 4.49 -19.25
N TYR A 169 -3.57 3.64 -19.63
CA TYR A 169 -2.25 4.07 -20.08
C TYR A 169 -2.07 3.97 -21.62
N GLY A 170 -3.04 3.43 -22.35
CA GLY A 170 -2.95 3.22 -23.79
C GLY A 170 -1.89 2.20 -24.19
N ILE A 171 -1.71 1.15 -23.37
CA ILE A 171 -0.70 0.10 -23.53
C ILE A 171 -1.35 -1.24 -23.88
N ALA A 172 -0.59 -2.15 -24.48
CA ALA A 172 -1.10 -3.46 -24.91
C ALA A 172 -1.11 -4.49 -23.78
N ASN A 173 -0.19 -4.37 -22.81
CA ASN A 173 -0.13 -5.25 -21.66
C ASN A 173 0.46 -4.52 -20.43
N THR A 174 0.19 -5.04 -19.24
CA THR A 174 0.56 -4.40 -17.97
C THR A 174 2.08 -4.34 -17.74
N SER A 175 2.89 -5.20 -18.37
CA SER A 175 4.35 -5.14 -18.23
C SER A 175 4.94 -3.86 -18.82
N GLN A 176 4.26 -3.25 -19.80
CA GLN A 176 4.68 -1.97 -20.40
C GLN A 176 4.52 -0.75 -19.47
N VAL A 177 3.87 -0.93 -18.30
CA VAL A 177 3.84 0.09 -17.25
C VAL A 177 5.26 0.46 -16.81
N ILE A 178 6.18 -0.50 -16.79
CA ILE A 178 7.59 -0.29 -16.43
C ILE A 178 8.24 0.73 -17.38
N ASP A 179 8.12 0.50 -18.70
CA ASP A 179 8.69 1.37 -19.72
C ASP A 179 8.07 2.76 -19.67
N LEU A 180 6.74 2.81 -19.53
CA LEU A 180 6.00 4.06 -19.44
C LEU A 180 6.46 4.90 -18.25
N LEU A 181 6.58 4.30 -17.07
CA LEU A 181 7.00 4.99 -15.85
C LEU A 181 8.48 5.42 -15.94
N GLY A 182 9.34 4.60 -16.55
CA GLY A 182 10.72 4.95 -16.81
C GLY A 182 10.92 6.16 -17.72
N LEU A 183 9.97 6.37 -18.67
CA LEU A 183 9.97 7.53 -19.58
C LEU A 183 9.37 8.79 -18.94
N MET A 184 8.45 8.63 -18.01
CA MET A 184 7.73 9.76 -17.38
C MET A 184 8.50 10.39 -16.21
N GLY A 185 9.49 9.70 -15.63
CA GLY A 185 10.24 10.12 -14.44
C GLY A 185 9.50 9.81 -13.14
#